data_a393fd343de2caa0db61ef90d8c6f054
#
_entry.id   a393fd343de2caa0db61ef90d8c6f054
#
_cell.length_a   1.000
_cell.length_b   1.000
_cell.length_c   1.000
_cell.angle_alpha   90.00
_cell.angle_beta   90.00
_cell.angle_gamma   90.00
#
_symmetry.space_group_name_H-M   'P 1'
#
loop_
_entity.id
_entity.type
_entity.pdbx_description
1 polymer ?
#
loop_
_entity_poly.entity_id
_entity_poly.type
_entity_poly.pdbx_seq_one_letter_code
_entity_poly.pdbx_strand_id
1 'polypeptide(L)'
;MPKELKTKAIQIIYSGGSYMGNALDGFEVAPARRYLNEKGMTVVTMKYRTPRPQGGLAKHATAWQDLQRAIRIVRSEAAAKGLDPNRIGIMGSSAGGHLTLMGATSSKRSSYGPIDDLDKLSCNVQWAVAIYPAYALTDGAEAPNAKGGNEDDARLVPEFAFDLATCPMLFIHGDADGWAAMNSVKCWEQLRRMGIQSDLHTLAGRNHCFQGKAAPGTGSYTWMGRIWEFMNHKGFNK
;
A
#
# COMPACT_ATOMS: atom_id res chain seq x y z
N MET A 1 7.86 15.95 7.58
CA MET A 1 8.89 16.45 6.65
C MET A 1 10.25 15.96 7.12
N PRO A 2 11.19 15.62 6.23
CA PRO A 2 12.58 15.33 6.59
C PRO A 2 13.27 16.59 7.15
N LYS A 3 14.38 16.40 7.88
CA LYS A 3 15.23 17.52 8.32
C LYS A 3 15.90 18.23 7.14
N GLU A 4 16.28 17.44 6.14
CA GLU A 4 16.87 17.89 4.87
C GLU A 4 16.16 17.17 3.74
N LEU A 5 15.67 17.92 2.76
CA LEU A 5 15.03 17.36 1.58
C LEU A 5 16.08 16.89 0.59
N LYS A 6 16.16 15.57 0.29
CA LYS A 6 17.10 14.97 -0.66
C LYS A 6 16.42 14.41 -1.92
N THR A 7 15.10 14.34 -1.90
CA THR A 7 14.30 13.91 -3.05
C THR A 7 13.01 14.70 -3.12
N LYS A 8 12.50 14.94 -4.31
CA LYS A 8 11.19 15.57 -4.52
C LYS A 8 10.02 14.58 -4.45
N ALA A 9 10.30 13.31 -4.19
CA ALA A 9 9.28 12.27 -4.08
C ALA A 9 8.51 12.34 -2.76
N ILE A 10 7.26 11.87 -2.79
CA ILE A 10 6.35 11.87 -1.65
C ILE A 10 5.84 10.45 -1.41
N GLN A 11 5.91 9.97 -0.18
CA GLN A 11 5.32 8.70 0.22
C GLN A 11 4.13 8.94 1.14
N ILE A 12 2.95 8.51 0.73
CA ILE A 12 1.76 8.47 1.60
C ILE A 12 1.76 7.11 2.30
N ILE A 13 1.66 7.10 3.64
CA ILE A 13 1.66 5.89 4.46
C ILE A 13 0.42 5.85 5.34
N TYR A 14 -0.19 4.67 5.46
CA TYR A 14 -1.32 4.39 6.33
C TYR A 14 -1.27 2.98 6.92
N SER A 15 -1.87 2.80 8.10
CA SER A 15 -1.88 1.51 8.80
C SER A 15 -2.96 0.56 8.28
N GLY A 16 -2.91 -0.69 8.74
CA GLY A 16 -3.98 -1.66 8.65
C GLY A 16 -5.08 -1.43 9.68
N GLY A 17 -5.62 -2.52 10.25
CA GLY A 17 -6.67 -2.51 11.27
C GLY A 17 -8.02 -2.97 10.75
N SER A 18 -8.06 -3.86 9.75
CA SER A 18 -9.28 -4.52 9.22
C SER A 18 -10.39 -3.54 8.78
N TYR A 19 -10.06 -2.30 8.47
CA TYR A 19 -10.99 -1.18 8.26
C TYR A 19 -11.87 -0.86 9.48
N MET A 20 -11.55 -1.40 10.66
CA MET A 20 -12.25 -1.14 11.91
C MET A 20 -11.59 -0.05 12.75
N GLY A 21 -10.28 0.15 12.56
CA GLY A 21 -9.48 1.19 13.19
C GLY A 21 -8.23 1.46 12.38
N ASN A 22 -7.50 2.50 12.74
CA ASN A 22 -6.17 2.81 12.18
C ASN A 22 -5.38 3.67 13.16
N ALA A 23 -4.05 3.77 12.95
CA ALA A 23 -3.15 4.55 13.79
C ALA A 23 -2.15 5.35 12.93
N LEU A 24 -1.94 6.62 13.26
CA LEU A 24 -0.97 7.48 12.58
C LEU A 24 0.49 7.22 13.00
N ASP A 25 0.70 6.70 14.20
CA ASP A 25 2.01 6.50 14.83
C ASP A 25 2.25 5.05 15.28
N GLY A 26 1.45 4.10 14.81
CA GLY A 26 1.61 2.68 15.10
C GLY A 26 2.87 2.08 14.46
N PHE A 27 3.19 0.83 14.86
CA PHE A 27 4.35 0.08 14.38
C PHE A 27 4.37 -0.15 12.85
N GLU A 28 3.24 -0.03 12.19
CA GLU A 28 3.11 -0.14 10.74
C GLU A 28 3.49 1.17 10.01
N VAL A 29 3.44 2.30 10.70
CA VAL A 29 3.61 3.64 10.10
C VAL A 29 4.90 4.32 10.58
N ALA A 30 5.08 4.42 11.90
CA ALA A 30 6.13 5.25 12.47
C ALA A 30 7.57 4.82 12.09
N PRO A 31 7.93 3.52 12.03
CA PRO A 31 9.27 3.11 11.62
C PRO A 31 9.59 3.49 10.18
N ALA A 32 8.68 3.23 9.24
CA ALA A 32 8.88 3.58 7.84
C ALA A 32 8.93 5.09 7.62
N ARG A 33 8.05 5.85 8.30
CA ARG A 33 8.08 7.31 8.25
C ARG A 33 9.43 7.86 8.70
N ARG A 34 9.96 7.39 9.85
CA ARG A 34 11.27 7.82 10.34
C ARG A 34 12.37 7.48 9.36
N TYR A 35 12.42 6.23 8.92
CA TYR A 35 13.43 5.74 7.98
C TYR A 35 13.46 6.54 6.67
N LEU A 36 12.30 6.76 6.04
CA LEU A 36 12.23 7.51 4.79
C LEU A 36 12.54 9.01 4.99
N ASN A 37 12.11 9.60 6.11
CA ASN A 37 12.49 10.99 6.44
C ASN A 37 14.00 11.13 6.67
N GLU A 38 14.67 10.17 7.29
CA GLU A 38 16.14 10.13 7.43
C GLU A 38 16.85 10.04 6.08
N LYS A 39 16.22 9.39 5.08
CA LYS A 39 16.68 9.38 3.68
C LYS A 39 16.41 10.68 2.92
N GLY A 40 15.75 11.66 3.55
CA GLY A 40 15.43 12.95 2.94
C GLY A 40 14.16 12.95 2.10
N MET A 41 13.29 11.94 2.25
CA MET A 41 12.01 11.85 1.55
C MET A 41 10.88 12.42 2.40
N THR A 42 9.97 13.16 1.76
CA THR A 42 8.73 13.61 2.40
C THR A 42 7.77 12.45 2.59
N VAL A 43 7.29 12.30 3.83
CA VAL A 43 6.27 11.31 4.17
C VAL A 43 5.02 12.02 4.67
N VAL A 44 3.88 11.63 4.12
CA VAL A 44 2.53 12.02 4.56
C VAL A 44 1.90 10.82 5.23
N THR A 45 1.49 10.94 6.48
CA THR A 45 0.71 9.91 7.15
C THR A 45 -0.77 10.19 6.99
N MET A 46 -1.52 9.19 6.53
CA MET A 46 -2.96 9.30 6.27
C MET A 46 -3.76 8.49 7.29
N LYS A 47 -4.81 9.08 7.79
CA LYS A 47 -5.86 8.39 8.54
C LYS A 47 -7.11 8.34 7.65
N TYR A 48 -7.60 7.14 7.36
CA TYR A 48 -8.84 6.95 6.63
C TYR A 48 -10.01 6.70 7.57
N ARG A 49 -11.23 6.94 7.13
CA ARG A 49 -12.45 6.75 7.93
C ARG A 49 -12.63 5.30 8.37
N THR A 50 -12.89 5.12 9.66
CA THR A 50 -13.21 3.86 10.32
C THR A 50 -14.35 4.08 11.30
N PRO A 51 -15.14 3.06 11.67
CA PRO A 51 -15.10 1.68 11.15
C PRO A 51 -15.56 1.58 9.70
N ARG A 52 -15.36 0.39 9.08
CA ARG A 52 -15.88 0.10 7.74
C ARG A 52 -17.38 0.36 7.64
N PRO A 53 -17.88 0.78 6.46
CA PRO A 53 -19.26 1.17 6.30
C PRO A 53 -20.21 -0.01 6.55
N GLN A 54 -21.43 0.32 6.97
CA GLN A 54 -22.55 -0.61 7.13
C GLN A 54 -23.43 -0.61 5.87
N GLY A 55 -24.48 -1.42 5.85
CA GLY A 55 -25.52 -1.36 4.81
C GLY A 55 -25.13 -1.97 3.46
N GLY A 56 -24.28 -3.00 3.45
CA GLY A 56 -23.95 -3.75 2.24
C GLY A 56 -22.89 -3.09 1.34
N LEU A 57 -22.34 -1.95 1.74
CA LEU A 57 -21.21 -1.33 1.03
C LEU A 57 -19.95 -2.17 1.24
N ALA A 58 -19.06 -2.16 0.21
CA ALA A 58 -17.77 -2.81 0.30
C ALA A 58 -16.96 -2.27 1.50
N LYS A 59 -16.28 -3.16 2.23
CA LYS A 59 -15.52 -2.82 3.45
C LYS A 59 -14.52 -1.67 3.27
N HIS A 60 -13.98 -1.51 2.07
CA HIS A 60 -12.98 -0.51 1.72
C HIS A 60 -13.57 0.81 1.18
N ALA A 61 -14.88 0.88 0.95
CA ALA A 61 -15.50 1.96 0.17
C ALA A 61 -15.14 3.37 0.68
N THR A 62 -15.36 3.65 1.97
CA THR A 62 -15.04 4.96 2.55
C THR A 62 -13.54 5.23 2.61
N ALA A 63 -12.75 4.22 2.96
CA ALA A 63 -11.29 4.35 3.01
C ALA A 63 -10.69 4.63 1.62
N TRP A 64 -11.26 4.03 0.57
CA TRP A 64 -10.83 4.28 -0.81
C TRP A 64 -11.17 5.70 -1.28
N GLN A 65 -12.33 6.23 -0.90
CA GLN A 65 -12.66 7.65 -1.12
C GLN A 65 -11.61 8.57 -0.47
N ASP A 66 -11.27 8.29 0.79
CA ASP A 66 -10.28 9.05 1.53
C ASP A 66 -8.88 8.99 0.90
N LEU A 67 -8.47 7.81 0.43
CA LEU A 67 -7.19 7.64 -0.25
C LEU A 67 -7.13 8.45 -1.55
N GLN A 68 -8.17 8.37 -2.40
CA GLN A 68 -8.21 9.16 -3.62
C GLN A 68 -8.17 10.66 -3.33
N ARG A 69 -8.91 11.11 -2.32
CA ARG A 69 -8.89 12.51 -1.89
C ARG A 69 -7.53 12.93 -1.34
N ALA A 70 -6.91 12.11 -0.51
CA ALA A 70 -5.58 12.38 0.04
C ALA A 70 -4.50 12.50 -1.06
N ILE A 71 -4.52 11.63 -2.07
CA ILE A 71 -3.60 11.71 -3.22
C ILE A 71 -3.78 13.05 -3.96
N ARG A 72 -5.01 13.49 -4.19
CA ARG A 72 -5.31 14.76 -4.87
C ARG A 72 -4.84 15.97 -4.06
N ILE A 73 -5.09 15.98 -2.75
CA ILE A 73 -4.61 17.05 -1.84
C ILE A 73 -3.07 17.10 -1.86
N VAL A 74 -2.41 15.97 -1.68
CA VAL A 74 -0.94 15.89 -1.70
C VAL A 74 -0.39 16.39 -3.04
N ARG A 75 -1.01 16.01 -4.14
CA ARG A 75 -0.63 16.44 -5.49
C ARG A 75 -0.78 17.94 -5.67
N SER A 76 -1.88 18.52 -5.23
CA SER A 76 -2.14 19.97 -5.37
C SER A 76 -1.16 20.82 -4.58
N GLU A 77 -0.71 20.33 -3.42
CA GLU A 77 0.20 21.07 -2.54
C GLU A 77 1.69 20.83 -2.83
N ALA A 78 2.02 19.80 -3.61
CA ALA A 78 3.39 19.34 -3.80
C ALA A 78 4.33 20.45 -4.31
N ALA A 79 3.95 21.13 -5.39
CA ALA A 79 4.80 22.15 -6.03
C ALA A 79 5.11 23.33 -5.08
N ALA A 80 4.13 23.79 -4.30
CA ALA A 80 4.32 24.85 -3.33
C ALA A 80 5.27 24.49 -2.17
N LYS A 81 5.49 23.17 -1.97
CA LYS A 81 6.43 22.63 -0.97
C LYS A 81 7.78 22.20 -1.59
N GLY A 82 8.04 22.55 -2.86
CA GLY A 82 9.26 22.16 -3.58
C GLY A 82 9.33 20.67 -3.95
N LEU A 83 8.18 19.99 -3.94
CA LEU A 83 8.04 18.57 -4.25
C LEU A 83 7.48 18.37 -5.66
N ASP A 84 7.63 17.16 -6.22
CA ASP A 84 7.11 16.83 -7.54
C ASP A 84 5.71 16.20 -7.44
N PRO A 85 4.65 16.86 -7.96
CA PRO A 85 3.30 16.33 -7.96
C PRO A 85 3.13 15.02 -8.75
N ASN A 86 4.10 14.67 -9.59
CA ASN A 86 4.11 13.44 -10.37
C ASN A 86 4.98 12.34 -9.75
N ARG A 87 5.45 12.52 -8.51
CA ARG A 87 6.28 11.55 -7.77
C ARG A 87 5.66 11.21 -6.42
N ILE A 88 4.48 10.61 -6.48
CA ILE A 88 3.72 10.20 -5.31
C ILE A 88 3.61 8.68 -5.28
N GLY A 89 4.02 8.07 -4.16
CA GLY A 89 3.79 6.66 -3.87
C GLY A 89 2.85 6.47 -2.69
N ILE A 90 2.24 5.30 -2.62
CA ILE A 90 1.36 4.89 -1.52
C ILE A 90 1.89 3.63 -0.84
N MET A 91 1.65 3.50 0.45
CA MET A 91 2.08 2.35 1.23
C MET A 91 1.10 2.05 2.35
N GLY A 92 0.77 0.79 2.51
CA GLY A 92 -0.06 0.33 3.62
C GLY A 92 0.17 -1.13 3.97
N SER A 93 -0.28 -1.50 5.17
CA SER A 93 -0.12 -2.84 5.74
C SER A 93 -1.49 -3.48 5.99
N SER A 94 -1.61 -4.81 5.88
CA SER A 94 -2.86 -5.55 6.17
C SER A 94 -4.06 -5.01 5.35
N ALA A 95 -5.12 -4.55 5.98
CA ALA A 95 -6.23 -3.85 5.32
C ALA A 95 -5.74 -2.58 4.58
N GLY A 96 -4.72 -1.87 5.10
CA GLY A 96 -4.04 -0.80 4.40
C GLY A 96 -3.28 -1.31 3.16
N GLY A 97 -2.73 -2.52 3.20
CA GLY A 97 -2.16 -3.19 2.03
C GLY A 97 -3.22 -3.44 0.94
N HIS A 98 -4.41 -3.90 1.32
CA HIS A 98 -5.55 -3.98 0.39
C HIS A 98 -5.92 -2.61 -0.18
N LEU A 99 -6.00 -1.58 0.67
CA LEU A 99 -6.28 -0.21 0.22
C LEU A 99 -5.20 0.30 -0.75
N THR A 100 -3.94 -0.11 -0.55
CA THR A 100 -2.84 0.17 -1.46
C THR A 100 -3.07 -0.48 -2.83
N LEU A 101 -3.52 -1.73 -2.86
CA LEU A 101 -3.90 -2.42 -4.11
C LEU A 101 -5.05 -1.67 -4.80
N MET A 102 -6.09 -1.26 -4.08
CA MET A 102 -7.19 -0.46 -4.64
C MET A 102 -6.68 0.85 -5.27
N GLY A 103 -5.82 1.58 -4.57
CA GLY A 103 -5.26 2.85 -5.07
C GLY A 103 -4.35 2.68 -6.28
N ALA A 104 -3.56 1.61 -6.32
CA ALA A 104 -2.59 1.36 -7.38
C ALA A 104 -3.21 0.77 -8.66
N THR A 105 -4.30 -0.01 -8.54
CA THR A 105 -4.92 -0.70 -9.68
C THR A 105 -6.19 -0.03 -10.20
N SER A 106 -6.85 0.79 -9.38
CA SER A 106 -8.18 1.34 -9.69
C SER A 106 -8.18 2.88 -9.76
N SER A 107 -7.05 3.48 -10.07
CA SER A 107 -6.88 4.94 -10.08
C SER A 107 -7.72 5.67 -11.13
N LYS A 108 -8.12 4.99 -12.21
CA LYS A 108 -9.02 5.52 -13.23
C LYS A 108 -10.49 5.47 -12.83
N ARG A 109 -10.84 4.75 -11.77
CA ARG A 109 -12.21 4.63 -11.27
C ARG A 109 -12.41 5.62 -10.14
N SER A 110 -13.42 6.49 -10.25
CA SER A 110 -13.77 7.37 -9.13
C SER A 110 -14.53 6.57 -8.06
N SER A 111 -14.13 6.72 -6.81
CA SER A 111 -14.79 6.13 -5.65
C SER A 111 -15.92 7.00 -5.08
N TYR A 112 -16.03 8.25 -5.55
CA TYR A 112 -17.05 9.22 -5.14
C TYR A 112 -17.33 10.23 -6.27
N GLY A 113 -18.46 10.93 -6.21
CA GLY A 113 -18.78 12.03 -7.11
C GLY A 113 -17.90 13.25 -6.83
N PRO A 114 -17.61 14.09 -7.86
CA PRO A 114 -16.80 15.30 -7.68
C PRO A 114 -17.39 16.26 -6.62
N ILE A 115 -16.55 16.83 -5.77
CA ILE A 115 -16.90 17.77 -4.71
C ILE A 115 -16.39 19.17 -5.05
N ASP A 116 -15.17 19.26 -5.57
CA ASP A 116 -14.50 20.53 -5.90
C ASP A 116 -13.45 20.33 -7.02
N ASP A 117 -12.68 21.40 -7.30
CA ASP A 117 -11.67 21.39 -8.36
C ASP A 117 -10.51 20.41 -8.13
N LEU A 118 -10.23 20.00 -6.90
CA LEU A 118 -9.23 18.99 -6.62
C LEU A 118 -9.59 17.65 -7.27
N ASP A 119 -10.87 17.37 -7.47
CA ASP A 119 -11.33 16.11 -8.05
C ASP A 119 -11.07 16.00 -9.56
N LYS A 120 -10.63 17.07 -10.19
CA LYS A 120 -10.09 17.07 -11.55
C LYS A 120 -8.65 16.52 -11.62
N LEU A 121 -7.94 16.49 -10.47
CA LEU A 121 -6.57 15.97 -10.40
C LEU A 121 -6.56 14.43 -10.43
N SER A 122 -5.51 13.88 -11.03
CA SER A 122 -5.30 12.44 -11.13
C SER A 122 -5.09 11.79 -9.76
N CYS A 123 -5.63 10.58 -9.58
CA CYS A 123 -5.32 9.69 -8.45
C CYS A 123 -4.20 8.68 -8.77
N ASN A 124 -3.57 8.74 -9.94
CA ASN A 124 -2.49 7.84 -10.30
C ASN A 124 -1.31 8.04 -9.35
N VAL A 125 -0.68 6.93 -8.97
CA VAL A 125 0.55 6.93 -8.20
C VAL A 125 1.65 6.27 -8.98
N GLN A 126 2.90 6.59 -8.69
CA GLN A 126 4.05 6.12 -9.46
C GLN A 126 4.62 4.81 -8.94
N TRP A 127 4.37 4.50 -7.69
CA TRP A 127 4.69 3.20 -7.08
C TRP A 127 3.76 2.91 -5.90
N ALA A 128 3.70 1.64 -5.52
CA ALA A 128 2.96 1.22 -4.35
C ALA A 128 3.74 0.18 -3.54
N VAL A 129 3.56 0.18 -2.23
CA VAL A 129 4.17 -0.78 -1.31
C VAL A 129 3.07 -1.44 -0.49
N ALA A 130 2.79 -2.71 -0.78
CA ALA A 130 1.78 -3.50 -0.07
C ALA A 130 2.46 -4.47 0.89
N ILE A 131 2.28 -4.24 2.20
CA ILE A 131 2.89 -5.06 3.24
C ILE A 131 1.83 -5.99 3.81
N TYR A 132 2.07 -7.29 3.71
CA TYR A 132 1.11 -8.36 4.06
C TYR A 132 -0.35 -7.97 3.76
N PRO A 133 -0.68 -7.63 2.49
CA PRO A 133 -2.04 -7.24 2.16
C PRO A 133 -3.02 -8.37 2.49
N ALA A 134 -4.13 -8.02 3.14
CA ALA A 134 -5.25 -8.92 3.36
C ALA A 134 -6.31 -8.72 2.26
N TYR A 135 -7.32 -9.56 2.23
CA TYR A 135 -8.53 -9.41 1.39
C TYR A 135 -8.31 -9.35 -0.14
N ALA A 136 -7.17 -9.78 -0.64
CA ALA A 136 -6.91 -9.75 -2.07
C ALA A 136 -7.45 -10.99 -2.84
N LEU A 137 -7.86 -12.04 -2.12
CA LEU A 137 -8.34 -13.29 -2.70
C LEU A 137 -9.85 -13.48 -2.48
N THR A 138 -10.54 -14.10 -3.45
CA THR A 138 -11.99 -14.38 -3.37
C THR A 138 -12.31 -15.48 -2.38
N ASP A 139 -11.61 -16.61 -2.47
CA ASP A 139 -11.88 -17.80 -1.67
C ASP A 139 -11.13 -17.73 -0.35
N GLY A 140 -11.87 -17.52 0.73
CA GLY A 140 -11.29 -17.30 2.04
C GLY A 140 -10.61 -15.96 2.23
N ALA A 141 -10.87 -14.98 1.37
CA ALA A 141 -10.29 -13.64 1.43
C ALA A 141 -10.51 -12.92 2.76
N GLU A 142 -11.49 -13.35 3.54
CA GLU A 142 -11.78 -12.87 4.90
C GLU A 142 -11.42 -13.91 5.98
N ALA A 143 -11.15 -15.13 5.58
CA ALA A 143 -10.66 -16.14 6.49
C ALA A 143 -9.13 -16.13 6.47
N PRO A 144 -8.47 -16.09 7.63
CA PRO A 144 -7.09 -16.50 7.68
C PRO A 144 -7.05 -17.89 7.05
N ASN A 145 -6.03 -18.18 6.25
CA ASN A 145 -5.83 -19.46 5.60
C ASN A 145 -6.67 -20.55 6.22
N ALA A 146 -7.79 -20.89 5.60
CA ALA A 146 -8.44 -22.12 5.96
C ALA A 146 -7.38 -23.20 5.76
N LYS A 147 -6.83 -23.72 6.85
CA LYS A 147 -5.85 -24.81 6.81
C LYS A 147 -6.43 -25.88 5.89
N GLY A 148 -5.86 -26.06 4.72
CA GLY A 148 -6.34 -27.00 3.71
C GLY A 148 -7.09 -26.40 2.52
N GLY A 149 -7.20 -25.07 2.41
CA GLY A 149 -7.60 -24.43 1.14
C GLY A 149 -6.54 -24.65 0.08
N ASN A 150 -6.95 -24.98 -1.14
CA ASN A 150 -6.02 -25.07 -2.25
C ASN A 150 -5.62 -23.65 -2.69
N GLU A 151 -4.47 -23.17 -2.21
CA GLU A 151 -3.94 -21.85 -2.57
C GLU A 151 -3.73 -21.66 -4.07
N ASP A 152 -3.56 -22.77 -4.81
CA ASP A 152 -3.39 -22.73 -6.27
C ASP A 152 -4.66 -22.29 -6.99
N ASP A 153 -5.84 -22.57 -6.42
CA ASP A 153 -7.13 -22.14 -6.96
C ASP A 153 -7.55 -20.73 -6.55
N ALA A 154 -6.79 -20.09 -5.69
CA ALA A 154 -7.09 -18.75 -5.22
C ALA A 154 -7.13 -17.74 -6.38
N ARG A 155 -8.20 -16.94 -6.43
CA ARG A 155 -8.42 -15.90 -7.43
C ARG A 155 -8.39 -14.52 -6.76
N LEU A 156 -7.87 -13.54 -7.49
CA LEU A 156 -7.94 -12.16 -7.06
C LEU A 156 -9.39 -11.66 -7.02
N VAL A 157 -9.70 -10.85 -6.04
CA VAL A 157 -11.01 -10.20 -5.94
C VAL A 157 -11.25 -9.29 -7.16
N PRO A 158 -12.49 -9.21 -7.66
CA PRO A 158 -12.80 -8.50 -8.91
C PRO A 158 -12.73 -6.98 -8.79
N GLU A 159 -12.65 -6.43 -7.58
CA GLU A 159 -12.55 -5.00 -7.36
C GLU A 159 -11.23 -4.39 -7.86
N PHE A 160 -10.17 -5.17 -8.02
CA PHE A 160 -8.90 -4.68 -8.56
C PHE A 160 -8.97 -4.54 -10.08
N ALA A 161 -8.94 -3.32 -10.57
CA ALA A 161 -8.96 -3.01 -12.00
C ALA A 161 -7.54 -2.87 -12.56
N PHE A 162 -6.78 -3.97 -12.60
CA PHE A 162 -5.45 -3.99 -13.20
C PHE A 162 -5.52 -3.51 -14.66
N ASP A 163 -4.82 -2.42 -14.97
CA ASP A 163 -4.74 -1.83 -16.30
C ASP A 163 -3.35 -1.22 -16.57
N LEU A 164 -3.19 -0.60 -17.74
CA LEU A 164 -1.92 0.04 -18.13
C LEU A 164 -1.51 1.25 -17.26
N ALA A 165 -2.40 1.75 -16.41
CA ALA A 165 -2.07 2.79 -15.44
C ALA A 165 -1.65 2.22 -14.09
N THR A 166 -1.72 0.89 -13.91
CA THR A 166 -1.24 0.21 -12.71
C THR A 166 0.28 0.41 -12.57
N CYS A 167 0.70 0.93 -11.42
CA CYS A 167 2.11 1.23 -11.17
C CYS A 167 2.90 -0.02 -10.73
N PRO A 168 4.25 0.01 -10.83
CA PRO A 168 5.11 -0.98 -10.19
C PRO A 168 4.87 -1.05 -8.68
N MET A 169 4.92 -2.27 -8.12
CA MET A 169 4.66 -2.52 -6.71
C MET A 169 5.78 -3.31 -6.04
N LEU A 170 5.96 -3.05 -4.75
CA LEU A 170 6.71 -3.89 -3.84
C LEU A 170 5.75 -4.61 -2.90
N PHE A 171 5.90 -5.92 -2.79
CA PHE A 171 5.20 -6.76 -1.81
C PHE A 171 6.19 -7.29 -0.78
N ILE A 172 5.81 -7.23 0.51
CA ILE A 172 6.56 -7.86 1.60
C ILE A 172 5.56 -8.63 2.46
N HIS A 173 5.73 -9.95 2.58
CA HIS A 173 4.79 -10.82 3.26
C HIS A 173 5.50 -11.86 4.11
N GLY A 174 4.95 -12.21 5.27
CA GLY A 174 5.42 -13.36 6.05
C GLY A 174 4.82 -14.66 5.51
N ASP A 175 5.61 -15.71 5.33
CA ASP A 175 5.12 -16.98 4.78
C ASP A 175 4.26 -17.78 5.79
N ALA A 176 4.43 -17.51 7.09
CA ALA A 176 3.59 -18.08 8.15
C ALA A 176 2.39 -17.18 8.53
N ASP A 177 2.07 -16.20 7.68
CA ASP A 177 0.94 -15.30 7.90
C ASP A 177 -0.39 -16.05 7.73
N GLY A 178 -1.28 -15.91 8.71
CA GLY A 178 -2.63 -16.45 8.63
C GLY A 178 -3.48 -15.84 7.49
N TRP A 179 -3.13 -14.65 7.00
CA TRP A 179 -3.68 -14.04 5.80
C TRP A 179 -2.82 -14.37 4.57
N ALA A 180 -2.78 -15.61 4.20
CA ALA A 180 -1.95 -16.20 3.16
C ALA A 180 -1.04 -15.28 2.36
N ALA A 181 0.25 -15.58 2.31
CA ALA A 181 1.21 -14.88 1.45
C ALA A 181 0.76 -14.86 -0.03
N MET A 182 -0.12 -15.79 -0.40
CA MET A 182 -0.75 -15.85 -1.73
C MET A 182 -1.52 -14.58 -2.11
N ASN A 183 -2.00 -13.78 -1.15
CA ASN A 183 -2.51 -12.44 -1.43
C ASN A 183 -1.48 -11.58 -2.19
N SER A 184 -0.22 -11.61 -1.77
CA SER A 184 0.87 -10.91 -2.44
C SER A 184 1.33 -11.61 -3.72
N VAL A 185 1.44 -12.94 -3.69
CA VAL A 185 1.92 -13.76 -4.81
C VAL A 185 1.01 -13.62 -6.03
N LYS A 186 -0.31 -13.73 -5.86
CA LYS A 186 -1.27 -13.60 -6.97
C LYS A 186 -1.31 -12.18 -7.55
N CYS A 187 -1.18 -11.14 -6.73
CA CYS A 187 -1.05 -9.77 -7.23
C CYS A 187 0.24 -9.58 -8.02
N TRP A 188 1.37 -10.06 -7.50
CA TRP A 188 2.65 -10.00 -8.20
C TRP A 188 2.64 -10.79 -9.51
N GLU A 189 2.06 -12.00 -9.52
CA GLU A 189 1.86 -12.81 -10.73
C GLU A 189 1.07 -12.03 -11.79
N GLN A 190 -0.02 -11.38 -11.40
CA GLN A 190 -0.83 -10.55 -12.28
C GLN A 190 -0.02 -9.41 -12.90
N LEU A 191 0.78 -8.70 -12.09
CA LEU A 191 1.65 -7.62 -12.59
C LEU A 191 2.70 -8.15 -13.57
N ARG A 192 3.29 -9.31 -13.29
CA ARG A 192 4.23 -9.95 -14.22
C ARG A 192 3.59 -10.28 -15.56
N ARG A 193 2.38 -10.83 -15.57
CA ARG A 193 1.63 -11.11 -16.80
C ARG A 193 1.36 -9.85 -17.62
N MET A 194 1.26 -8.71 -16.97
CA MET A 194 1.10 -7.40 -17.61
C MET A 194 2.42 -6.73 -18.01
N GLY A 195 3.56 -7.36 -17.75
CA GLY A 195 4.88 -6.78 -18.02
C GLY A 195 5.29 -5.66 -17.03
N ILE A 196 4.56 -5.51 -15.92
CA ILE A 196 4.87 -4.50 -14.89
C ILE A 196 5.88 -5.10 -13.92
N GLN A 197 7.11 -4.60 -13.98
CA GLN A 197 8.20 -5.04 -13.10
C GLN A 197 7.94 -4.65 -11.65
N SER A 198 7.78 -5.63 -10.79
CA SER A 198 7.44 -5.48 -9.37
C SER A 198 8.24 -6.47 -8.52
N ASP A 199 8.49 -6.12 -7.27
CA ASP A 199 9.27 -6.94 -6.34
C ASP A 199 8.35 -7.69 -5.38
N LEU A 200 8.72 -8.91 -5.01
CA LEU A 200 8.07 -9.71 -3.98
C LEU A 200 9.12 -10.29 -3.02
N HIS A 201 8.97 -10.01 -1.74
CA HIS A 201 9.77 -10.59 -0.66
C HIS A 201 8.89 -11.38 0.29
N THR A 202 9.12 -12.69 0.37
CA THR A 202 8.53 -13.53 1.40
C THR A 202 9.53 -13.71 2.54
N LEU A 203 9.05 -13.59 3.78
CA LEU A 203 9.88 -13.65 4.98
C LEU A 203 9.58 -14.94 5.74
N ALA A 204 10.53 -15.89 5.71
CA ALA A 204 10.38 -17.21 6.30
C ALA A 204 10.03 -17.15 7.80
N GLY A 205 8.99 -17.89 8.20
CA GLY A 205 8.54 -18.02 9.59
C GLY A 205 7.93 -16.73 10.18
N ARG A 206 7.59 -15.72 9.36
CA ARG A 206 6.96 -14.48 9.85
C ARG A 206 5.45 -14.53 9.71
N ASN A 207 4.78 -14.17 10.80
CA ASN A 207 3.33 -14.07 10.87
C ASN A 207 2.84 -12.68 10.45
N HIS A 208 1.51 -12.51 10.45
CA HIS A 208 0.89 -11.20 10.29
C HIS A 208 1.44 -10.17 11.29
N CYS A 209 1.52 -8.91 10.87
CA CYS A 209 2.05 -7.82 11.70
C CYS A 209 3.54 -8.01 12.12
N PHE A 210 4.35 -8.70 11.32
CA PHE A 210 5.78 -8.93 11.61
C PHE A 210 6.55 -7.63 11.90
N GLN A 211 6.11 -6.49 11.40
CA GLN A 211 6.71 -5.19 11.62
C GLN A 211 6.80 -4.82 13.11
N GLY A 212 5.77 -5.15 13.91
CA GLY A 212 5.75 -4.91 15.36
C GLY A 212 6.70 -5.81 16.15
N LYS A 213 7.17 -6.91 15.53
CA LYS A 213 8.09 -7.88 16.12
C LYS A 213 9.46 -7.88 15.42
N ALA A 214 9.70 -6.90 14.56
CA ALA A 214 10.97 -6.79 13.86
C ALA A 214 12.09 -6.44 14.87
N ALA A 215 13.13 -7.24 14.90
CA ALA A 215 14.28 -7.07 15.77
C ALA A 215 15.58 -7.04 14.97
N PRO A 216 16.64 -6.31 15.42
CA PRO A 216 17.93 -6.31 14.77
C PRO A 216 18.45 -7.73 14.53
N GLY A 217 19.09 -7.97 13.39
CA GLY A 217 19.60 -9.27 12.99
C GLY A 217 18.58 -10.25 12.44
N THR A 218 17.31 -9.88 12.32
CA THR A 218 16.27 -10.70 11.68
C THR A 218 15.95 -10.20 10.27
N GLY A 219 15.52 -11.10 9.37
CA GLY A 219 15.09 -10.72 8.03
C GLY A 219 13.93 -9.72 8.03
N SER A 220 13.06 -9.76 9.04
CA SER A 220 11.98 -8.81 9.21
C SER A 220 12.43 -7.42 9.67
N TYR A 221 13.63 -7.25 10.17
CA TYR A 221 14.15 -5.93 10.57
C TYR A 221 14.52 -5.07 9.36
N THR A 222 14.88 -5.69 8.25
CA THR A 222 15.37 -4.99 7.04
C THR A 222 14.26 -4.58 6.07
N TRP A 223 12.99 -4.80 6.42
CA TRP A 223 11.87 -4.53 5.50
C TRP A 223 11.83 -3.08 4.97
N MET A 224 12.23 -2.10 5.78
CA MET A 224 12.31 -0.70 5.37
C MET A 224 13.41 -0.47 4.33
N GLY A 225 14.52 -1.19 4.45
CA GLY A 225 15.62 -1.18 3.47
C GLY A 225 15.16 -1.67 2.10
N ARG A 226 14.29 -2.70 2.04
CA ARG A 226 13.71 -3.21 0.80
C ARG A 226 12.86 -2.16 0.07
N ILE A 227 12.14 -1.33 0.82
CA ILE A 227 11.39 -0.20 0.23
C ILE A 227 12.35 0.76 -0.46
N TRP A 228 13.43 1.15 0.22
CA TRP A 228 14.39 2.09 -0.33
C TRP A 228 15.17 1.51 -1.52
N GLU A 229 15.54 0.24 -1.48
CA GLU A 229 16.18 -0.49 -2.60
C GLU A 229 15.26 -0.51 -3.84
N PHE A 230 13.99 -0.88 -3.66
CA PHE A 230 13.00 -0.87 -4.74
C PHE A 230 12.87 0.53 -5.35
N MET A 231 12.76 1.57 -4.54
CA MET A 231 12.63 2.95 -5.01
C MET A 231 13.87 3.43 -5.76
N ASN A 232 15.06 3.07 -5.27
CA ASN A 232 16.33 3.38 -5.94
C ASN A 232 16.42 2.69 -7.30
N HIS A 233 16.15 1.39 -7.35
CA HIS A 233 16.20 0.60 -8.56
C HIS A 233 15.27 1.17 -9.65
N LYS A 234 14.09 1.60 -9.26
CA LYS A 234 13.09 2.20 -10.16
C LYS A 234 13.30 3.71 -10.39
N GLY A 235 14.22 4.35 -9.70
CA GLY A 235 14.48 5.78 -9.81
C GLY A 235 13.37 6.67 -9.23
N PHE A 236 12.51 6.14 -8.37
CA PHE A 236 11.39 6.90 -7.78
C PHE A 236 11.84 7.94 -6.76
N ASN A 237 13.01 7.78 -6.16
CA ASN A 237 13.57 8.65 -5.13
C ASN A 237 14.69 9.60 -5.61
N LYS A 238 14.81 9.78 -6.92
CA LYS A 238 15.75 10.76 -7.51
C LYS A 238 15.26 12.19 -7.39
#